data_b00146a4cb9f67b3618a841dfbe314ed
#
_entry.id   b00146a4cb9f67b3618a841dfbe314ed
#
_cell.length_a   1.000
_cell.length_b   1.000
_cell.length_c   1.000
_cell.angle_alpha   90.00
_cell.angle_beta   90.00
_cell.angle_gamma   90.00
#
_symmetry.space_group_name_H-M   'P 1'
#
loop_
_entity.id
_entity.type
_entity.pdbx_description
1 polymer ?
#
loop_
_entity_poly.entity_id
_entity_poly.type
_entity_poly.pdbx_seq_one_letter_code
_entity_poly.pdbx_strand_id
1 'polypeptide(L)'
;SDLAADDSPVQWIQSSFFIFGSLLTLIGAWHAKAFSIPGRVALAAAGVAGFGYTFFTTPSQDSFSDWHRIFATIAFVLFSAWPLFAMRFDKRYHWSIRPVGAITASLVMGLTTLWFLLTWLEPGQPIVGLSERVIAVMQVLWLSAAIWMQWLHQQRQTRVSV
;
A
#
# COMPACT_ATOMS: atom_id res chain seq x y z
N SER A 1 3.11 -8.82 -10.83
CA SER A 1 4.56 -8.72 -11.09
C SER A 1 4.97 -9.25 -12.46
N ASP A 2 4.34 -10.30 -12.99
CA ASP A 2 4.71 -10.90 -14.30
C ASP A 2 4.63 -9.90 -15.46
N LEU A 3 3.70 -8.94 -15.41
CA LEU A 3 3.60 -7.86 -16.40
C LEU A 3 4.80 -6.88 -16.35
N ALA A 4 5.54 -6.86 -15.25
CA ALA A 4 6.74 -6.04 -15.08
C ALA A 4 8.04 -6.86 -15.25
N ALA A 5 7.95 -8.13 -15.64
CA ALA A 5 9.11 -8.97 -15.96
C ALA A 5 9.86 -8.43 -17.20
N ASP A 6 11.16 -8.66 -17.27
CA ASP A 6 12.02 -8.11 -18.33
C ASP A 6 11.65 -8.63 -19.72
N ASP A 7 11.05 -9.82 -19.82
CA ASP A 7 10.56 -10.41 -21.06
C ASP A 7 9.11 -10.00 -21.43
N SER A 8 8.45 -9.18 -20.59
CA SER A 8 7.07 -8.74 -20.84
C SER A 8 7.04 -7.61 -21.87
N PRO A 9 6.19 -7.71 -22.91
CA PRO A 9 6.05 -6.62 -23.90
C PRO A 9 5.45 -5.34 -23.32
N VAL A 10 4.84 -5.42 -22.13
CA VAL A 10 4.23 -4.28 -21.43
C VAL A 10 4.99 -3.89 -20.15
N GLN A 11 6.19 -4.40 -19.95
CA GLN A 11 7.04 -4.14 -18.78
C GLN A 11 7.13 -2.65 -18.45
N TRP A 12 7.41 -1.82 -19.45
CA TRP A 12 7.58 -0.38 -19.26
C TRP A 12 6.31 0.32 -18.76
N ILE A 13 5.12 -0.14 -19.18
CA ILE A 13 3.84 0.39 -18.72
C ILE A 13 3.67 0.05 -17.24
N GLN A 14 3.84 -1.21 -16.88
CA GLN A 14 3.67 -1.67 -15.49
C GLN A 14 4.68 -1.02 -14.55
N SER A 15 5.95 -0.94 -14.96
CA SER A 15 7.00 -0.29 -14.19
C SER A 15 6.72 1.20 -13.99
N SER A 16 6.18 1.88 -15.01
CA SER A 16 5.76 3.28 -14.89
C SER A 16 4.65 3.47 -13.86
N PHE A 17 3.66 2.56 -13.81
CA PHE A 17 2.62 2.58 -12.78
C PHE A 17 3.19 2.35 -11.37
N PHE A 18 4.16 1.46 -11.21
CA PHE A 18 4.81 1.22 -9.94
C PHE A 18 5.61 2.45 -9.47
N ILE A 19 6.39 3.07 -10.36
CA ILE A 19 7.12 4.31 -10.06
C ILE A 19 6.16 5.41 -9.64
N PHE A 20 5.09 5.62 -10.43
CA PHE A 20 4.10 6.65 -10.15
C PHE A 20 3.37 6.41 -8.82
N GLY A 21 2.96 5.18 -8.55
CA GLY A 21 2.34 4.77 -7.28
C GLY A 21 3.28 5.00 -6.08
N SER A 22 4.57 4.66 -6.23
CA SER A 22 5.59 4.88 -5.21
C SER A 22 5.80 6.37 -4.93
N LEU A 23 5.87 7.21 -5.96
CA LEU A 23 5.96 8.67 -5.85
C LEU A 23 4.73 9.25 -5.13
N LEU A 24 3.52 8.86 -5.54
CA LEU A 24 2.28 9.31 -4.89
C LEU A 24 2.23 8.89 -3.42
N THR A 25 2.72 7.70 -3.08
CA THR A 25 2.81 7.23 -1.70
C THR A 25 3.75 8.09 -0.87
N LEU A 26 4.93 8.45 -1.39
CA LEU A 26 5.88 9.34 -0.72
C LEU A 26 5.30 10.76 -0.54
N ILE A 27 4.66 11.31 -1.57
CA ILE A 27 3.98 12.61 -1.51
C ILE A 27 2.86 12.56 -0.46
N GLY A 28 2.05 11.51 -0.46
CA GLY A 28 1.01 11.27 0.53
C GLY A 28 1.56 11.19 1.96
N ALA A 29 2.63 10.41 2.16
CA ALA A 29 3.32 10.31 3.46
C ALA A 29 3.83 11.66 3.95
N TRP A 30 4.36 12.50 3.04
CA TRP A 30 4.86 13.83 3.39
C TRP A 30 3.74 14.79 3.75
N HIS A 31 2.67 14.84 2.98
CA HIS A 31 1.59 15.82 3.09
C HIS A 31 0.47 15.43 4.05
N ALA A 32 0.24 14.15 4.35
CA ALA A 32 -0.82 13.68 5.22
C ALA A 32 -0.52 13.98 6.71
N LYS A 33 -0.48 15.27 7.08
CA LYS A 33 -0.15 15.73 8.44
C LYS A 33 -1.12 15.24 9.52
N ALA A 34 -2.33 14.85 9.14
CA ALA A 34 -3.30 14.24 10.04
C ALA A 34 -2.85 12.88 10.57
N PHE A 35 -2.07 12.12 9.80
CA PHE A 35 -1.50 10.85 10.24
C PHE A 35 -0.41 11.07 11.28
N SER A 36 -0.24 10.13 12.19
CA SER A 36 0.89 10.18 13.14
C SER A 36 2.23 10.04 12.39
N ILE A 37 3.31 10.49 13.02
CA ILE A 37 4.65 10.37 12.43
C ILE A 37 5.03 8.91 12.13
N PRO A 38 4.82 7.93 13.04
CA PRO A 38 5.11 6.53 12.72
C PRO A 38 4.35 6.01 11.49
N GLY A 39 3.08 6.39 11.32
CA GLY A 39 2.30 5.99 10.14
C GLY A 39 2.82 6.59 8.84
N ARG A 40 3.25 7.85 8.89
CA ARG A 40 3.88 8.54 7.74
C ARG A 40 5.22 7.92 7.38
N VAL A 41 6.02 7.53 8.38
CA VAL A 41 7.29 6.82 8.17
C VAL A 41 7.04 5.43 7.56
N ALA A 42 6.04 4.69 8.05
CA ALA A 42 5.68 3.39 7.47
C ALA A 42 5.24 3.52 6.01
N LEU A 43 4.41 4.53 5.66
CA LEU A 43 4.03 4.81 4.28
C LEU A 43 5.24 5.21 3.41
N ALA A 44 6.13 6.05 3.93
CA ALA A 44 7.33 6.43 3.20
C ALA A 44 8.24 5.22 2.93
N ALA A 45 8.42 4.35 3.92
CA ALA A 45 9.17 3.11 3.77
C ALA A 45 8.52 2.16 2.75
N ALA A 46 7.16 2.07 2.74
CA ALA A 46 6.44 1.33 1.72
C ALA A 46 6.67 1.89 0.30
N GLY A 47 6.64 3.22 0.15
CA GLY A 47 6.94 3.88 -1.13
C GLY A 47 8.38 3.64 -1.60
N VAL A 48 9.36 3.68 -0.69
CA VAL A 48 10.76 3.32 -1.00
C VAL A 48 10.88 1.86 -1.43
N ALA A 49 10.21 0.94 -0.72
CA ALA A 49 10.17 -0.47 -1.11
C ALA A 49 9.53 -0.66 -2.49
N GLY A 50 8.55 0.18 -2.85
CA GLY A 50 7.94 0.23 -4.18
C GLY A 50 8.95 0.52 -5.30
N PHE A 51 9.86 1.44 -5.09
CA PHE A 51 10.99 1.63 -6.01
C PHE A 51 11.89 0.40 -6.04
N GLY A 52 12.15 -0.22 -4.87
CA GLY A 52 12.99 -1.42 -4.78
C GLY A 52 12.49 -2.54 -5.68
N TYR A 53 11.21 -2.96 -5.58
CA TYR A 53 10.69 -4.02 -6.44
C TYR A 53 10.55 -3.60 -7.92
N THR A 54 10.52 -2.31 -8.22
CA THR A 54 10.51 -1.80 -9.59
C THR A 54 11.89 -1.85 -10.23
N PHE A 55 12.94 -1.54 -9.46
CA PHE A 55 14.32 -1.60 -9.97
C PHE A 55 14.88 -3.03 -10.04
N PHE A 56 14.47 -3.90 -9.12
CA PHE A 56 14.84 -5.31 -9.12
C PHE A 56 13.74 -6.13 -9.79
N THR A 57 13.60 -6.00 -11.09
CA THR A 57 12.64 -6.74 -11.91
C THR A 57 12.84 -8.25 -11.83
N THR A 58 11.83 -9.02 -12.21
CA THR A 58 12.00 -10.46 -12.48
C THR A 58 12.54 -10.65 -13.89
N PRO A 59 13.53 -11.54 -14.11
CA PRO A 59 14.14 -11.70 -15.43
C PRO A 59 13.17 -12.24 -16.50
N SER A 60 12.19 -13.07 -16.09
CA SER A 60 11.13 -13.57 -16.96
C SER A 60 9.86 -13.84 -16.19
N GLN A 61 8.75 -14.06 -16.89
CA GLN A 61 7.47 -14.40 -16.28
C GLN A 61 7.51 -15.75 -15.53
N ASP A 62 8.40 -16.65 -15.95
CA ASP A 62 8.58 -18.00 -15.35
C ASP A 62 9.70 -18.04 -14.32
N SER A 63 10.34 -16.90 -14.00
CA SER A 63 11.44 -16.82 -13.05
C SER A 63 11.12 -15.85 -11.90
N PHE A 64 12.03 -15.74 -10.94
CA PHE A 64 11.89 -14.80 -9.84
C PHE A 64 13.22 -14.11 -9.52
N SER A 65 13.11 -12.91 -8.93
CA SER A 65 14.21 -12.17 -8.33
C SER A 65 13.99 -12.12 -6.82
N ASP A 66 14.96 -12.58 -6.04
CA ASP A 66 14.87 -12.53 -4.57
C ASP A 66 14.73 -11.11 -4.04
N TRP A 67 15.44 -10.16 -4.65
CA TRP A 67 15.32 -8.75 -4.28
C TRP A 67 13.94 -8.19 -4.59
N HIS A 68 13.35 -8.52 -5.75
CA HIS A 68 11.97 -8.15 -6.06
C HIS A 68 11.01 -8.66 -4.98
N ARG A 69 11.14 -9.93 -4.62
CA ARG A 69 10.30 -10.60 -3.61
C ARG A 69 10.43 -9.94 -2.24
N ILE A 70 11.65 -9.63 -1.81
CA ILE A 70 11.92 -8.97 -0.53
C ILE A 70 11.25 -7.59 -0.51
N PHE A 71 11.48 -6.75 -1.51
CA PHE A 71 10.92 -5.41 -1.56
C PHE A 71 9.38 -5.42 -1.70
N ALA A 72 8.83 -6.32 -2.52
CA ALA A 72 7.38 -6.47 -2.65
C ALA A 72 6.75 -6.90 -1.32
N THR A 73 7.33 -7.88 -0.62
CA THR A 73 6.85 -8.33 0.70
C THR A 73 6.89 -7.18 1.71
N ILE A 74 8.00 -6.44 1.78
CA ILE A 74 8.13 -5.27 2.66
C ILE A 74 7.04 -4.24 2.35
N ALA A 75 6.80 -3.93 1.07
CA ALA A 75 5.78 -2.98 0.66
C ALA A 75 4.38 -3.43 1.09
N PHE A 76 3.98 -4.67 0.78
CA PHE A 76 2.66 -5.21 1.15
C PHE A 76 2.43 -5.25 2.66
N VAL A 77 3.44 -5.64 3.44
CA VAL A 77 3.36 -5.66 4.90
C VAL A 77 3.23 -4.24 5.46
N LEU A 78 4.04 -3.31 5.01
CA LEU A 78 3.99 -1.91 5.47
C LEU A 78 2.69 -1.24 5.05
N PHE A 79 2.19 -1.47 3.83
CA PHE A 79 0.89 -0.98 3.39
C PHE A 79 -0.28 -1.59 4.16
N SER A 80 -0.15 -2.77 4.73
CA SER A 80 -1.17 -3.35 5.60
C SER A 80 -1.08 -2.84 7.03
N ALA A 81 0.12 -2.54 7.51
CA ALA A 81 0.36 -2.13 8.88
C ALA A 81 0.27 -0.61 9.12
N TRP A 82 0.46 0.23 8.08
CA TRP A 82 0.50 1.68 8.26
C TRP A 82 -0.72 2.28 8.98
N PRO A 83 -1.97 1.79 8.84
CA PRO A 83 -3.09 2.41 9.56
C PRO A 83 -2.93 2.29 11.07
N LEU A 84 -2.38 1.18 11.58
CA LEU A 84 -2.06 1.02 13.00
C LEU A 84 -1.04 2.07 13.45
N PHE A 85 0.01 2.27 12.68
CA PHE A 85 1.03 3.27 12.97
C PHE A 85 0.53 4.70 12.80
N ALA A 86 -0.42 4.94 11.89
CA ALA A 86 -1.01 6.25 11.63
C ALA A 86 -2.10 6.65 12.63
N MET A 87 -2.47 5.75 13.52
CA MET A 87 -3.61 5.87 14.43
C MET A 87 -3.59 7.14 15.28
N ARG A 88 -4.77 7.76 15.44
CA ARG A 88 -5.04 8.92 16.27
C ARG A 88 -6.18 8.63 17.25
N PHE A 89 -6.00 8.98 18.51
CA PHE A 89 -7.00 8.73 19.57
C PHE A 89 -8.00 9.88 19.74
N ASP A 90 -7.64 11.09 19.29
CA ASP A 90 -8.45 12.29 19.46
C ASP A 90 -9.66 12.28 18.49
N LYS A 91 -10.84 12.66 18.99
CA LYS A 91 -12.11 12.73 18.25
C LYS A 91 -12.12 13.81 17.14
N ARG A 92 -11.18 14.75 17.16
CA ARG A 92 -10.99 15.74 16.08
C ARG A 92 -10.55 15.13 14.75
N TYR A 93 -10.09 13.87 14.76
CA TYR A 93 -9.73 13.15 13.55
C TYR A 93 -10.90 12.28 13.07
N HIS A 94 -10.97 12.06 11.77
CA HIS A 94 -11.98 11.19 11.17
C HIS A 94 -11.83 9.74 11.68
N TRP A 95 -12.92 9.00 11.76
CA TRP A 95 -12.94 7.64 12.31
C TRP A 95 -12.01 6.67 11.57
N SER A 96 -11.73 6.91 10.26
CA SER A 96 -10.85 6.05 9.44
C SER A 96 -9.42 5.93 9.97
N ILE A 97 -8.93 6.95 10.68
CA ILE A 97 -7.59 6.95 11.31
C ILE A 97 -7.66 6.87 12.85
N ARG A 98 -8.85 6.64 13.40
CA ARG A 98 -9.03 6.36 14.83
C ARG A 98 -8.94 4.85 15.08
N PRO A 99 -8.81 4.39 16.35
CA PRO A 99 -8.53 3.00 16.68
C PRO A 99 -9.39 1.99 15.92
N VAL A 100 -10.71 2.14 15.91
CA VAL A 100 -11.61 1.19 15.24
C VAL A 100 -11.31 1.11 13.73
N GLY A 101 -11.27 2.25 13.05
CA GLY A 101 -11.01 2.28 11.61
C GLY A 101 -9.61 1.75 11.25
N ALA A 102 -8.59 2.20 12.01
CA ALA A 102 -7.21 1.80 11.79
C ALA A 102 -6.99 0.29 12.02
N ILE A 103 -7.52 -0.26 13.12
CA ILE A 103 -7.40 -1.69 13.43
C ILE A 103 -8.15 -2.53 12.39
N THR A 104 -9.40 -2.16 12.08
CA THR A 104 -10.20 -2.91 11.07
C THR A 104 -9.50 -2.90 9.71
N ALA A 105 -9.01 -1.75 9.26
CA ALA A 105 -8.31 -1.65 7.99
C ALA A 105 -7.04 -2.52 7.97
N SER A 106 -6.21 -2.45 9.01
CA SER A 106 -5.00 -3.25 9.08
C SER A 106 -5.29 -4.74 9.17
N LEU A 107 -6.34 -5.15 9.88
CA LEU A 107 -6.75 -6.55 9.94
C LEU A 107 -7.21 -7.06 8.58
N VAL A 108 -8.09 -6.32 7.89
CA VAL A 108 -8.60 -6.72 6.58
C VAL A 108 -7.46 -6.78 5.55
N MET A 109 -6.62 -5.76 5.47
CA MET A 109 -5.48 -5.75 4.55
C MET A 109 -4.43 -6.80 4.95
N GLY A 110 -4.17 -7.00 6.23
CA GLY A 110 -3.24 -8.01 6.73
C GLY A 110 -3.69 -9.43 6.39
N LEU A 111 -4.98 -9.75 6.58
CA LEU A 111 -5.54 -11.05 6.19
C LEU A 111 -5.49 -11.26 4.67
N THR A 112 -5.75 -10.21 3.89
CA THR A 112 -5.65 -10.28 2.42
C THR A 112 -4.19 -10.42 1.96
N THR A 113 -3.24 -9.74 2.62
CA THR A 113 -1.81 -9.94 2.39
C THR A 113 -1.39 -11.37 2.74
N LEU A 114 -1.85 -11.91 3.86
CA LEU A 114 -1.58 -13.29 4.23
C LEU A 114 -2.14 -14.26 3.19
N TRP A 115 -3.38 -14.06 2.74
CA TRP A 115 -3.95 -14.85 1.65
C TRP A 115 -3.10 -14.81 0.40
N PHE A 116 -2.64 -13.62 -0.04
CA PHE A 116 -1.72 -13.49 -1.17
C PHE A 116 -0.42 -14.28 -0.94
N LEU A 117 0.22 -14.13 0.23
CA LEU A 117 1.46 -14.84 0.55
C LEU A 117 1.28 -16.36 0.56
N LEU A 118 0.14 -16.86 1.06
CA LEU A 118 -0.18 -18.29 1.03
C LEU A 118 -0.36 -18.80 -0.41
N THR A 119 -1.11 -18.07 -1.25
CA THR A 119 -1.29 -18.44 -2.66
C THR A 119 0.01 -18.41 -3.46
N TRP A 120 0.93 -17.54 -3.05
CA TRP A 120 2.25 -17.46 -3.67
C TRP A 120 3.16 -18.66 -3.33
N LEU A 121 2.96 -19.26 -2.16
CA LEU A 121 3.69 -20.46 -1.73
C LEU A 121 3.06 -21.76 -2.27
N GLU A 122 1.88 -21.71 -2.87
CA GLU A 122 1.20 -22.87 -3.45
C GLU A 122 1.92 -23.37 -4.71
N PRO A 123 2.09 -24.70 -4.86
CA PRO A 123 2.60 -25.27 -6.11
C PRO A 123 1.73 -24.89 -7.31
N GLY A 124 2.35 -24.39 -8.38
CA GLY A 124 1.65 -23.95 -9.57
C GLY A 124 0.96 -22.59 -9.48
N GLN A 125 0.85 -22.00 -8.31
CA GLN A 125 0.35 -20.62 -8.06
C GLN A 125 -0.95 -20.25 -8.82
N PRO A 126 -2.02 -21.05 -8.77
CA PRO A 126 -3.16 -20.95 -9.70
C PRO A 126 -3.92 -19.62 -9.65
N ILE A 127 -3.88 -18.93 -8.50
CA ILE A 127 -4.62 -17.66 -8.28
C ILE A 127 -3.74 -16.52 -7.75
N VAL A 128 -2.42 -16.65 -7.79
CA VAL A 128 -1.49 -15.65 -7.23
C VAL A 128 -1.69 -14.26 -7.85
N GLY A 129 -1.88 -14.19 -9.17
CA GLY A 129 -2.11 -12.91 -9.84
C GLY A 129 -3.43 -12.24 -9.45
N LEU A 130 -4.46 -13.01 -9.08
CA LEU A 130 -5.72 -12.47 -8.57
C LEU A 130 -5.53 -11.93 -7.15
N SER A 131 -4.94 -12.71 -6.25
CA SER A 131 -4.73 -12.31 -4.85
C SER A 131 -3.81 -11.09 -4.74
N GLU A 132 -2.76 -11.00 -5.56
CA GLU A 132 -1.87 -9.84 -5.66
C GLU A 132 -2.65 -8.56 -6.05
N ARG A 133 -3.50 -8.63 -7.08
CA ARG A 133 -4.30 -7.48 -7.51
C ARG A 133 -5.33 -7.06 -6.49
N VAL A 134 -5.99 -8.02 -5.84
CA VAL A 134 -6.98 -7.71 -4.80
C VAL A 134 -6.34 -6.94 -3.67
N ILE A 135 -5.20 -7.40 -3.12
CA ILE A 135 -4.54 -6.68 -2.04
C ILE A 135 -3.99 -5.33 -2.48
N ALA A 136 -3.38 -5.22 -3.66
CA ALA A 136 -2.86 -3.96 -4.17
C ALA A 136 -3.96 -2.90 -4.33
N VAL A 137 -5.11 -3.29 -4.90
CA VAL A 137 -6.27 -2.39 -5.04
C VAL A 137 -6.81 -1.98 -3.68
N MET A 138 -6.96 -2.91 -2.74
CA MET A 138 -7.45 -2.61 -1.38
C MET A 138 -6.54 -1.61 -0.65
N GLN A 139 -5.23 -1.77 -0.72
CA GLN A 139 -4.25 -0.90 -0.08
C GLN A 139 -4.31 0.53 -0.65
N VAL A 140 -4.35 0.66 -1.99
CA VAL A 140 -4.45 1.96 -2.66
C VAL A 140 -5.79 2.64 -2.36
N LEU A 141 -6.89 1.90 -2.45
CA LEU A 141 -8.22 2.44 -2.15
C LEU A 141 -8.33 2.90 -0.71
N TRP A 142 -7.83 2.12 0.26
CA TRP A 142 -7.90 2.53 1.67
C TRP A 142 -7.04 3.76 1.94
N LEU A 143 -5.82 3.84 1.43
CA LEU A 143 -4.97 5.02 1.59
C LEU A 143 -5.64 6.27 1.02
N SER A 144 -6.15 6.18 -0.20
CA SER A 144 -6.84 7.28 -0.88
C SER A 144 -8.10 7.70 -0.11
N ALA A 145 -8.91 6.72 0.32
CA ALA A 145 -10.12 6.97 1.09
C ALA A 145 -9.82 7.62 2.46
N ALA A 146 -8.80 7.14 3.17
CA ALA A 146 -8.42 7.68 4.47
C ALA A 146 -7.96 9.15 4.36
N ILE A 147 -7.14 9.48 3.34
CA ILE A 147 -6.71 10.87 3.07
C ILE A 147 -7.92 11.74 2.74
N TRP A 148 -8.78 11.28 1.82
CA TRP A 148 -9.96 12.01 1.36
C TRP A 148 -10.97 12.25 2.49
N MET A 149 -11.31 11.21 3.24
CA MET A 149 -12.27 11.32 4.36
C MET A 149 -11.73 12.26 5.47
N GLN A 150 -10.43 12.19 5.77
CA GLN A 150 -9.81 13.09 6.74
C GLN A 150 -9.83 14.54 6.26
N TRP A 151 -9.54 14.79 4.98
CA TRP A 151 -9.60 16.12 4.39
C TRP A 151 -11.03 16.70 4.44
N LEU A 152 -12.04 15.94 4.04
CA LEU A 152 -13.45 16.37 4.13
C LEU A 152 -13.86 16.67 5.57
N HIS A 153 -13.41 15.87 6.52
CA HIS A 153 -13.71 16.06 7.94
C HIS A 153 -13.12 17.38 8.44
N GLN A 154 -11.90 17.71 8.09
CA GLN A 154 -11.25 18.99 8.44
C GLN A 154 -11.97 20.18 7.84
N GLN A 155 -12.38 20.11 6.56
CA GLN A 155 -13.13 21.18 5.91
C GLN A 155 -14.48 21.48 6.60
N ARG A 156 -15.16 20.44 7.09
CA ARG A 156 -16.42 20.62 7.83
C ARG A 156 -16.18 21.28 9.19
N GLN A 157 -15.12 20.94 9.91
CA GLN A 157 -14.79 21.56 11.19
C GLN A 157 -14.49 23.06 11.04
N THR A 158 -13.74 23.44 10.03
CA THR A 158 -13.40 24.85 9.77
C THR A 158 -14.66 25.70 9.46
N ARG A 159 -15.66 25.13 8.76
CA ARG A 159 -16.91 25.85 8.42
C ARG A 159 -17.83 26.08 9.63
N VAL A 160 -17.76 25.22 10.65
CA VAL A 160 -18.60 25.33 11.86
C VAL A 160 -18.01 26.31 12.88
N SER A 161 -16.71 26.61 12.79
CA SER A 161 -16.01 27.53 13.67
C SER A 161 -16.02 29.00 13.22
N VAL A 162 -16.63 29.30 12.09
CA VAL A 162 -16.91 30.65 11.54
C VAL A 162 -18.38 31.00 11.72
#